data_7f4d724b2317e69e0b8184cb0074a751
#
_entry.id   7f4d724b2317e69e0b8184cb0074a751
#
_cell.length_a   1.000
_cell.length_b   1.000
_cell.length_c   1.000
_cell.angle_alpha   90.00
_cell.angle_beta   90.00
_cell.angle_gamma   90.00
#
_symmetry.space_group_name_H-M   'P 1'
#
loop_
_entity.id
_entity.type
_entity.pdbx_description
1 polymer ?
#
loop_
_entity_poly.entity_id
_entity_poly.type
_entity_poly.pdbx_seq_one_letter_code
_entity_poly.pdbx_strand_id
1 'polypeptide(L)'
;RLVGSEMCIRDRIYEYLRSGETVSNCLKIDAKEFSRRRLSVRETATLLMNMIARHPEKEFMFTVSPIRHFKDGAHGNQISKSTLLLALDEVLAKFPERCEYFPAYEIVLDELRDYRFYAADMIHPSDQAVDYLWSRFVRFAMPESELPALDARRRELLRAQHRPIHG
;
A
#
# COMPACT_ATOMS: atom_id res chain seq x y z
N ARG A 1 10.14 14.94 -5.36
CA ARG A 1 9.28 14.39 -6.44
C ARG A 1 8.88 12.98 -6.02
N LEU A 2 7.67 12.87 -5.48
CA LEU A 2 7.07 11.58 -5.12
C LEU A 2 6.91 10.75 -6.41
N VAL A 3 7.65 9.67 -6.53
CA VAL A 3 7.40 8.64 -7.53
C VAL A 3 6.55 7.59 -6.85
N GLY A 4 5.24 7.63 -7.10
CA GLY A 4 4.33 6.58 -6.67
C GLY A 4 4.61 5.33 -7.49
N SER A 5 5.16 4.30 -6.87
CA SER A 5 5.14 2.95 -7.39
C SER A 5 4.05 2.20 -6.63
N GLU A 6 2.95 1.87 -7.30
CA GLU A 6 1.95 0.92 -6.79
C GLU A 6 2.52 -0.51 -6.78
N MET A 7 3.64 -0.69 -6.12
CA MET A 7 4.05 -2.03 -5.76
C MET A 7 3.32 -2.40 -4.48
N CYS A 8 2.24 -3.18 -4.61
CA CYS A 8 1.79 -4.00 -3.51
C CYS A 8 2.96 -4.92 -3.16
N ILE A 9 3.88 -4.44 -2.30
CA ILE A 9 4.93 -5.27 -1.72
C ILE A 9 4.18 -6.26 -0.83
N ARG A 10 3.86 -7.41 -1.42
CA ARG A 10 3.35 -8.54 -0.67
C ARG A 10 4.56 -9.27 -0.14
N ASP A 11 4.48 -9.77 1.06
CA ASP A 11 5.50 -10.64 1.64
C ASP A 11 5.62 -12.00 0.92
N ARG A 12 5.03 -12.15 -0.25
CA ARG A 12 4.99 -13.38 -1.04
C ARG A 12 5.68 -13.22 -2.37
N ILE A 13 6.64 -14.10 -2.64
CA ILE A 13 7.31 -14.20 -3.93
C ILE A 13 6.95 -15.50 -4.65
N TYR A 14 7.08 -15.47 -5.96
CA TYR A 14 6.98 -16.66 -6.81
C TYR A 14 8.36 -16.97 -7.36
N GLU A 15 8.77 -18.22 -7.25
CA GLU A 15 9.98 -18.74 -7.86
C GLU A 15 9.59 -19.66 -9.02
N TYR A 16 10.13 -19.43 -10.20
CA TYR A 16 9.90 -20.30 -11.35
C TYR A 16 10.75 -21.56 -11.21
N LEU A 17 10.10 -22.71 -11.08
CA LEU A 17 10.78 -23.97 -10.71
C LEU A 17 11.83 -24.42 -11.72
N ARG A 18 11.69 -24.03 -13.01
CA ARG A 18 12.67 -24.42 -14.05
C ARG A 18 13.94 -23.59 -14.00
N SER A 19 13.88 -22.33 -13.62
CA SER A 19 15.05 -21.43 -13.59
C SER A 19 15.53 -21.14 -12.17
N GLY A 20 14.72 -21.36 -11.15
CA GLY A 20 14.99 -20.97 -9.76
C GLY A 20 14.95 -19.45 -9.53
N GLU A 21 14.50 -18.69 -10.51
CA GLU A 21 14.45 -17.24 -10.42
C GLU A 21 13.17 -16.75 -9.77
N THR A 22 13.29 -15.65 -9.00
CA THR A 22 12.11 -14.93 -8.50
C THR A 22 11.47 -14.17 -9.65
N VAL A 23 10.17 -14.43 -9.86
CA VAL A 23 9.42 -13.87 -10.98
C VAL A 23 8.12 -13.22 -10.51
N SER A 24 7.54 -12.40 -11.38
CA SER A 24 6.18 -11.90 -11.21
C SER A 24 5.17 -13.04 -11.41
N ASN A 25 4.02 -12.96 -10.77
CA ASN A 25 2.94 -13.92 -10.99
C ASN A 25 2.53 -13.90 -12.47
N CYS A 26 2.81 -14.99 -13.18
CA CYS A 26 2.47 -15.16 -14.58
C CYS A 26 1.23 -16.03 -14.74
N LEU A 27 0.11 -15.42 -15.14
CA LEU A 27 -1.16 -16.11 -15.36
C LEU A 27 -1.20 -16.97 -16.62
N LYS A 28 -0.18 -16.88 -17.48
CA LYS A 28 -0.10 -17.63 -18.76
C LYS A 28 0.62 -18.98 -18.65
N ILE A 29 1.23 -19.25 -17.52
CA ILE A 29 1.96 -20.49 -17.25
C ILE A 29 1.24 -21.23 -16.11
N ASP A 30 1.20 -22.57 -16.16
CA ASP A 30 0.54 -23.38 -15.13
C ASP A 30 1.11 -23.03 -13.74
N ALA A 31 0.23 -22.84 -12.78
CA ALA A 31 0.60 -22.51 -11.39
C ALA A 31 1.54 -23.57 -10.75
N LYS A 32 1.53 -24.80 -11.24
CA LYS A 32 2.42 -25.90 -10.80
C LYS A 32 3.90 -25.65 -11.14
N GLU A 33 4.17 -24.76 -12.11
CA GLU A 33 5.54 -24.39 -12.49
C GLU A 33 6.16 -23.38 -11.53
N PHE A 34 5.41 -22.91 -10.53
CA PHE A 34 5.87 -21.93 -9.56
C PHE A 34 5.81 -22.46 -8.14
N SER A 35 6.86 -22.18 -7.39
CA SER A 35 6.84 -22.22 -5.94
C SER A 35 6.40 -20.87 -5.41
N ARG A 36 5.56 -20.87 -4.36
CA ARG A 36 5.12 -19.63 -3.70
C ARG A 36 5.53 -19.69 -2.24
N ARG A 37 6.43 -18.80 -1.83
CA ARG A 37 6.86 -18.72 -0.44
C ARG A 37 6.65 -17.34 0.16
N ARG A 38 6.61 -17.30 1.48
CA ARG A 38 6.61 -16.06 2.24
C ARG A 38 8.04 -15.62 2.53
N LEU A 39 8.31 -14.32 2.38
CA LEU A 39 9.53 -13.70 2.87
C LEU A 39 9.47 -13.58 4.40
N SER A 40 10.60 -13.73 5.04
CA SER A 40 10.79 -13.34 6.45
C SER A 40 10.82 -11.81 6.60
N VAL A 41 10.67 -11.33 7.83
CA VAL A 41 10.86 -9.91 8.17
C VAL A 41 12.22 -9.41 7.68
N ARG A 42 13.28 -10.18 7.96
CA ARG A 42 14.66 -9.84 7.57
C ARG A 42 14.85 -9.75 6.06
N GLU A 43 14.30 -10.71 5.29
CA GLU A 43 14.37 -10.68 3.82
C GLU A 43 13.64 -9.45 3.27
N THR A 44 12.44 -9.17 3.79
CA THR A 44 11.64 -8.00 3.38
C THR A 44 12.36 -6.70 3.70
N ALA A 45 12.86 -6.54 4.92
CA ALA A 45 13.63 -5.36 5.32
C ALA A 45 14.90 -5.17 4.45
N THR A 46 15.64 -6.26 4.18
CA THR A 46 16.83 -6.22 3.32
C THR A 46 16.50 -5.77 1.90
N LEU A 47 15.40 -6.26 1.31
CA LEU A 47 14.97 -5.84 -0.03
C LEU A 47 14.63 -4.35 -0.07
N LEU A 48 13.90 -3.85 0.91
CA LEU A 48 13.55 -2.43 1.02
C LEU A 48 14.79 -1.56 1.22
N MET A 49 15.68 -1.95 2.13
CA MET A 49 16.94 -1.23 2.37
C MET A 49 17.82 -1.17 1.11
N ASN A 50 17.90 -2.26 0.36
CA ASN A 50 18.65 -2.30 -0.91
C ASN A 50 17.99 -1.38 -1.96
N MET A 51 16.67 -1.30 -2.02
CA MET A 51 15.96 -0.36 -2.89
C MET A 51 16.30 1.08 -2.54
N ILE A 52 16.25 1.44 -1.26
CA ILE A 52 16.57 2.78 -0.76
C ILE A 52 18.03 3.14 -1.05
N ALA A 53 18.96 2.19 -0.83
CA ALA A 53 20.38 2.40 -1.06
C ALA A 53 20.71 2.65 -2.55
N ARG A 54 19.95 2.08 -3.48
CA ARG A 54 20.12 2.30 -4.94
C ARG A 54 19.62 3.67 -5.40
N HIS A 55 18.89 4.39 -4.58
CA HIS A 55 18.32 5.69 -4.90
C HIS A 55 18.65 6.72 -3.80
N PRO A 56 19.92 7.07 -3.63
CA PRO A 56 20.36 7.96 -2.55
C PRO A 56 19.75 9.37 -2.62
N GLU A 57 19.31 9.77 -3.80
CA GLU A 57 18.69 11.08 -4.08
C GLU A 57 17.18 11.14 -3.76
N LYS A 58 16.55 10.03 -3.34
CA LYS A 58 15.11 9.96 -3.12
C LYS A 58 14.75 9.87 -1.64
N GLU A 59 13.63 10.47 -1.31
CA GLU A 59 12.87 10.24 -0.10
C GLU A 59 11.77 9.21 -0.40
N PHE A 60 11.43 8.40 0.59
CA PHE A 60 10.47 7.32 0.46
C PHE A 60 9.36 7.49 1.48
N MET A 61 8.12 7.42 1.00
CA MET A 61 6.97 7.29 1.85
C MET A 61 6.38 5.90 1.68
N PHE A 62 6.28 5.17 2.77
CA PHE A 62 5.74 3.81 2.81
C PHE A 62 4.34 3.78 3.40
N THR A 63 3.59 2.81 2.99
CA THR A 63 2.31 2.46 3.63
C THR A 63 2.04 0.97 3.49
N VAL A 64 1.37 0.39 4.47
CA VAL A 64 0.82 -0.97 4.36
C VAL A 64 -0.64 -0.85 3.94
N SER A 65 -0.97 -1.49 2.82
CA SER A 65 -2.33 -1.46 2.27
C SER A 65 -3.34 -2.11 3.22
N PRO A 66 -4.52 -1.50 3.45
CA PRO A 66 -5.60 -2.10 4.22
C PRO A 66 -6.36 -3.21 3.49
N ILE A 67 -6.10 -3.43 2.20
CA ILE A 67 -6.74 -4.50 1.41
C ILE A 67 -6.48 -5.87 2.07
N ARG A 68 -7.53 -6.67 2.18
CA ARG A 68 -7.46 -8.03 2.73
C ARG A 68 -7.07 -9.04 1.65
N HIS A 69 -6.32 -10.07 2.02
CA HIS A 69 -5.91 -11.15 1.14
C HIS A 69 -6.34 -12.50 1.72
N PHE A 70 -7.48 -13.01 1.27
CA PHE A 70 -8.04 -14.24 1.81
C PHE A 70 -7.53 -15.53 1.17
N LYS A 71 -6.68 -15.46 0.14
CA LYS A 71 -6.08 -16.67 -0.46
C LYS A 71 -5.35 -17.55 0.56
N ASP A 72 -4.77 -16.94 1.60
CA ASP A 72 -4.05 -17.63 2.68
C ASP A 72 -4.86 -17.66 3.99
N GLY A 73 -6.14 -17.33 3.92
CA GLY A 73 -7.04 -17.18 5.07
C GLY A 73 -6.76 -15.91 5.89
N ALA A 74 -7.64 -15.63 6.85
CA ALA A 74 -7.56 -14.43 7.70
C ALA A 74 -6.26 -14.38 8.52
N HIS A 75 -5.84 -15.51 9.09
CA HIS A 75 -4.59 -15.60 9.84
C HIS A 75 -3.38 -15.34 8.94
N GLY A 76 -3.33 -15.97 7.76
CA GLY A 76 -2.25 -15.73 6.80
C GLY A 76 -2.16 -14.27 6.33
N ASN A 77 -3.30 -13.60 6.19
CA ASN A 77 -3.34 -12.15 5.91
C ASN A 77 -2.71 -11.35 7.06
N GLN A 78 -3.05 -11.63 8.32
CA GLN A 78 -2.47 -10.92 9.46
C GLN A 78 -0.96 -11.14 9.59
N ILE A 79 -0.50 -12.37 9.43
CA ILE A 79 0.94 -12.67 9.43
C ILE A 79 1.66 -11.89 8.32
N SER A 80 1.06 -11.79 7.13
CA SER A 80 1.61 -11.02 6.01
C SER A 80 1.72 -9.53 6.35
N LYS A 81 0.67 -8.93 6.91
CA LYS A 81 0.68 -7.52 7.35
C LYS A 81 1.73 -7.28 8.44
N SER A 82 1.79 -8.17 9.44
CA SER A 82 2.79 -8.10 10.51
C SER A 82 4.22 -8.17 10.00
N THR A 83 4.49 -9.04 9.01
CA THR A 83 5.80 -9.13 8.35
C THR A 83 6.19 -7.80 7.71
N LEU A 84 5.25 -7.17 6.98
CA LEU A 84 5.50 -5.88 6.33
C LEU A 84 5.71 -4.75 7.36
N LEU A 85 4.89 -4.69 8.41
CA LEU A 85 5.00 -3.68 9.46
C LEU A 85 6.34 -3.77 10.20
N LEU A 86 6.73 -4.97 10.63
CA LEU A 86 8.02 -5.19 11.31
C LEU A 86 9.21 -4.87 10.40
N ALA A 87 9.14 -5.25 9.12
CA ALA A 87 10.20 -4.93 8.18
C ALA A 87 10.32 -3.41 7.92
N LEU A 88 9.19 -2.70 7.86
CA LEU A 88 9.18 -1.25 7.73
C LEU A 88 9.71 -0.56 8.98
N ASP A 89 9.40 -1.06 10.18
CA ASP A 89 9.95 -0.52 11.43
C ASP A 89 11.48 -0.54 11.43
N GLU A 90 12.10 -1.67 11.02
CA GLU A 90 13.56 -1.77 10.85
C GLU A 90 14.10 -0.78 9.79
N VAL A 91 13.37 -0.56 8.69
CA VAL A 91 13.76 0.38 7.62
C VAL A 91 13.71 1.82 8.10
N LEU A 92 12.62 2.21 8.77
CA LEU A 92 12.42 3.56 9.31
C LEU A 92 13.47 3.89 10.37
N ALA A 93 13.78 2.93 11.25
CA ALA A 93 14.85 3.10 12.24
C ALA A 93 16.24 3.31 11.61
N LYS A 94 16.49 2.69 10.45
CA LYS A 94 17.77 2.80 9.74
C LYS A 94 17.90 4.04 8.86
N PHE A 95 16.79 4.56 8.31
CA PHE A 95 16.77 5.70 7.40
C PHE A 95 15.77 6.78 7.83
N PRO A 96 15.86 7.30 9.08
CA PRO A 96 14.86 8.22 9.65
C PRO A 96 14.71 9.53 8.86
N GLU A 97 15.80 10.02 8.24
CA GLU A 97 15.80 11.28 7.47
C GLU A 97 15.27 11.13 6.04
N ARG A 98 15.03 9.88 5.59
CA ARG A 98 14.70 9.59 4.18
C ARG A 98 13.44 8.77 3.99
N CYS A 99 12.93 8.21 5.07
CA CYS A 99 11.80 7.31 5.02
C CYS A 99 10.73 7.72 6.02
N GLU A 100 9.50 7.80 5.54
CA GLU A 100 8.32 8.08 6.33
C GLU A 100 7.29 6.96 6.16
N TYR A 101 6.42 6.81 7.15
CA TYR A 101 5.34 5.82 7.11
C TYR A 101 3.98 6.48 7.28
N PHE A 102 3.11 6.31 6.28
CA PHE A 102 1.70 6.68 6.38
C PHE A 102 0.87 5.47 6.82
N PRO A 103 0.20 5.50 7.98
CA PRO A 103 -0.42 4.34 8.62
C PRO A 103 -1.81 4.01 8.04
N ALA A 104 -1.92 3.78 6.72
CA ALA A 104 -3.21 3.50 6.08
C ALA A 104 -3.88 2.22 6.59
N TYR A 105 -3.09 1.19 6.94
CA TYR A 105 -3.59 -0.06 7.49
C TYR A 105 -4.24 0.16 8.85
N GLU A 106 -3.55 0.86 9.74
CA GLU A 106 -3.99 1.16 11.10
C GLU A 106 -5.21 2.09 11.10
N ILE A 107 -5.23 3.10 10.22
CA ILE A 107 -6.39 3.99 10.07
C ILE A 107 -7.66 3.19 9.79
N VAL A 108 -7.60 2.22 8.87
CA VAL A 108 -8.80 1.41 8.56
C VAL A 108 -9.14 0.45 9.70
N LEU A 109 -8.15 -0.15 10.35
CA LEU A 109 -8.37 -1.16 11.39
C LEU A 109 -8.71 -0.57 12.76
N ASP A 110 -8.14 0.57 13.11
CA ASP A 110 -8.27 1.15 14.43
C ASP A 110 -9.17 2.40 14.47
N GLU A 111 -9.02 3.34 13.53
CA GLU A 111 -9.87 4.54 13.52
C GLU A 111 -11.26 4.24 12.95
N LEU A 112 -11.34 3.56 11.80
CA LEU A 112 -12.62 3.28 11.14
C LEU A 112 -13.33 2.06 11.72
N ARG A 113 -12.63 0.98 12.03
CA ARG A 113 -13.04 -0.24 12.77
C ARG A 113 -14.39 -0.87 12.43
N ASP A 114 -14.99 -0.60 11.29
CA ASP A 114 -16.34 -1.06 10.96
C ASP A 114 -16.36 -1.66 9.55
N TYR A 115 -17.17 -2.71 9.37
CA TYR A 115 -17.33 -3.38 8.08
C TYR A 115 -17.91 -2.49 6.98
N ARG A 116 -18.66 -1.43 7.31
CA ARG A 116 -19.15 -0.44 6.33
C ARG A 116 -18.03 0.29 5.58
N PHE A 117 -16.81 0.26 6.12
CA PHE A 117 -15.63 0.83 5.49
C PHE A 117 -14.94 -0.13 4.52
N TYR A 118 -15.52 -1.33 4.33
CA TYR A 118 -15.17 -2.24 3.26
C TYR A 118 -16.24 -2.22 2.17
N ALA A 119 -15.83 -2.45 0.92
CA ALA A 119 -16.73 -2.63 -0.21
C ALA A 119 -17.54 -3.93 -0.06
N ALA A 120 -18.49 -4.17 -0.96
CA ALA A 120 -19.36 -5.34 -0.91
C ALA A 120 -18.59 -6.68 -0.97
N ASP A 121 -17.39 -6.70 -1.53
CA ASP A 121 -16.50 -7.87 -1.56
C ASP A 121 -15.82 -8.16 -0.22
N MET A 122 -15.93 -7.28 0.77
CA MET A 122 -15.30 -7.38 2.08
C MET A 122 -13.77 -7.45 2.06
N ILE A 123 -13.16 -7.08 0.94
CA ILE A 123 -11.71 -7.13 0.67
C ILE A 123 -11.14 -5.73 0.52
N HIS A 124 -11.74 -4.93 -0.35
CA HIS A 124 -11.31 -3.59 -0.66
C HIS A 124 -11.94 -2.56 0.28
N PRO A 125 -11.25 -1.47 0.62
CA PRO A 125 -11.88 -0.34 1.29
C PRO A 125 -13.04 0.21 0.46
N SER A 126 -14.11 0.66 1.14
CA SER A 126 -15.22 1.36 0.48
C SER A 126 -14.79 2.76 0.02
N ASP A 127 -15.55 3.38 -0.89
CA ASP A 127 -15.29 4.76 -1.35
C ASP A 127 -15.20 5.74 -0.17
N GLN A 128 -16.05 5.57 0.84
CA GLN A 128 -16.02 6.36 2.06
C GLN A 128 -14.69 6.21 2.83
N ALA A 129 -14.16 4.98 2.91
CA ALA A 129 -12.87 4.73 3.54
C ALA A 129 -11.72 5.32 2.72
N VAL A 130 -11.79 5.23 1.40
CA VAL A 130 -10.80 5.82 0.48
C VAL A 130 -10.79 7.34 0.62
N ASP A 131 -11.95 8.00 0.67
CA ASP A 131 -12.05 9.45 0.87
C ASP A 131 -11.49 9.88 2.23
N TYR A 132 -11.74 9.10 3.27
CA TYR A 132 -11.18 9.35 4.60
C TYR A 132 -9.66 9.21 4.60
N LEU A 133 -9.13 8.09 4.08
CA LEU A 133 -7.70 7.85 3.93
C LEU A 133 -7.02 8.96 3.13
N TRP A 134 -7.64 9.39 2.03
CA TRP A 134 -7.13 10.49 1.22
C TRP A 134 -7.04 11.79 2.00
N SER A 135 -8.07 12.11 2.77
CA SER A 135 -8.07 13.33 3.60
C SER A 135 -6.97 13.32 4.67
N ARG A 136 -6.68 12.14 5.24
CA ARG A 136 -5.61 11.94 6.22
C ARG A 136 -4.24 12.01 5.55
N PHE A 137 -4.11 11.36 4.39
CA PHE A 137 -2.88 11.36 3.59
C PHE A 137 -2.47 12.76 3.15
N VAL A 138 -3.40 13.54 2.65
CA VAL A 138 -3.13 14.92 2.21
C VAL A 138 -2.59 15.78 3.37
N ARG A 139 -3.18 15.66 4.55
CA ARG A 139 -2.70 16.39 5.74
C ARG A 139 -1.34 15.90 6.24
N PHE A 140 -1.02 14.64 6.00
CA PHE A 140 0.27 14.05 6.35
C PHE A 140 1.37 14.48 5.38
N ALA A 141 1.07 14.46 4.07
CA ALA A 141 2.07 14.61 3.01
C ALA A 141 2.25 16.04 2.48
N MET A 142 1.32 16.97 2.78
CA MET A 142 1.32 18.32 2.21
C MET A 142 1.42 19.41 3.30
N PRO A 143 2.15 20.49 3.02
CA PRO A 143 2.16 21.67 3.88
C PRO A 143 0.76 22.26 4.05
N GLU A 144 0.43 22.74 5.24
CA GLU A 144 -0.88 23.35 5.53
C GLU A 144 -1.22 24.50 4.57
N SER A 145 -0.22 25.23 4.11
CA SER A 145 -0.38 26.34 3.15
C SER A 145 -0.94 25.91 1.78
N GLU A 146 -0.76 24.66 1.40
CA GLU A 146 -1.22 24.10 0.11
C GLU A 146 -2.62 23.49 0.18
N LEU A 147 -3.12 23.16 1.38
CA LEU A 147 -4.41 22.49 1.57
C LEU A 147 -5.59 23.29 0.98
N PRO A 148 -5.68 24.64 1.13
CA PRO A 148 -6.80 25.40 0.56
C PRO A 148 -6.85 25.35 -0.97
N ALA A 149 -5.68 25.35 -1.63
CA ALA A 149 -5.59 25.27 -3.08
C ALA A 149 -6.02 23.89 -3.59
N LEU A 150 -5.64 22.85 -2.89
CA LEU A 150 -6.03 21.45 -3.20
C LEU A 150 -7.54 21.27 -3.04
N ASP A 151 -8.13 21.78 -1.97
CA ASP A 151 -9.57 21.72 -1.71
C ASP A 151 -10.37 22.50 -2.75
N ALA A 152 -9.87 23.65 -3.20
CA ALA A 152 -10.49 24.41 -4.27
C ALA A 152 -10.51 23.60 -5.59
N ARG A 153 -9.39 22.98 -5.94
CA ARG A 153 -9.25 22.14 -7.13
C ARG A 153 -10.16 20.90 -7.08
N ARG A 154 -10.25 20.27 -5.92
CA ARG A 154 -11.15 19.12 -5.71
C ARG A 154 -12.60 19.50 -5.93
N ARG A 155 -13.04 20.65 -5.38
CA ARG A 155 -14.40 21.19 -5.58
C ARG A 155 -14.69 21.51 -7.04
N GLU A 156 -13.74 22.03 -7.76
CA GLU A 156 -13.86 22.33 -9.18
C GLU A 156 -14.02 21.06 -10.01
N LEU A 157 -13.20 20.04 -9.76
CA LEU A 157 -13.30 18.72 -10.41
C LEU A 157 -14.65 18.05 -10.15
N LEU A 158 -15.14 18.06 -8.91
CA LEU A 158 -16.45 17.51 -8.57
C LEU A 158 -17.58 18.26 -9.28
N ARG A 159 -17.51 19.59 -9.40
CA ARG A 159 -18.49 20.38 -10.18
C ARG A 159 -18.44 20.06 -11.67
N ALA A 160 -17.26 19.86 -12.25
CA ALA A 160 -17.10 19.49 -13.64
C ALA A 160 -17.62 18.07 -13.95
N GLN A 161 -17.59 17.17 -12.98
CA GLN A 161 -18.13 15.82 -13.10
C GLN A 161 -19.66 15.75 -12.93
N HIS A 162 -20.28 16.74 -12.31
CA HIS A 162 -21.74 16.88 -12.24
C HIS A 162 -22.26 17.30 -13.62
N ARG A 163 -22.65 16.31 -14.43
CA ARG A 163 -23.46 16.58 -15.63
C ARG A 163 -24.82 17.09 -15.15
N PRO A 164 -25.29 18.26 -15.64
CA PRO A 164 -26.67 18.66 -15.39
C PRO A 164 -27.60 17.60 -15.97
N ILE A 165 -28.51 17.12 -15.15
CA ILE A 165 -29.64 16.32 -15.62
C ILE A 165 -30.49 17.30 -16.42
N HIS A 166 -30.33 17.30 -17.74
CA HIS A 166 -31.27 17.99 -18.60
C HIS A 166 -32.59 17.23 -18.53
N GLY A 167 -33.59 17.90 -17.89
CA GLY A 167 -34.99 17.53 -18.00
C GLY A 167 -35.49 17.65 -19.44
#